data_7a1b99d5a6d096f6b1af21a1de4d353c
#
_entry.id   7a1b99d5a6d096f6b1af21a1de4d353c
#
_cell.length_a   1.000
_cell.length_b   1.000
_cell.length_c   1.000
_cell.angle_alpha   90.00
_cell.angle_beta   90.00
_cell.angle_gamma   90.00
#
_symmetry.space_group_name_H-M   'P 1'
#
loop_
_entity.id
_entity.type
_entity.pdbx_description
1 polymer ?
#
loop_
_entity_poly.entity_id
_entity_poly.type
_entity_poly.pdbx_seq_one_letter_code
_entity_poly.pdbx_strand_id
1 'polypeptide(L)'
;MMFAYETWFLFFAAAVVLVILLASIYSIGPTQVGLVRKRFGAKLPGDNPLALRGEAGYQAEMLMPDLRFKLCLVFAVTKQPWVQVPAGQIGVVIAQVGRPLPIGAKSAVYKPEFGNFTDLNLFIEKGGQKGVQRPVLSPGTLAPIHPAAFLVITKPEVFGVPISSDLRSSASKKG
;
A
#
# COMPACT_ATOMS: atom_id res chain seq x y z
N MET A 1 16.56 2.69 51.11
CA MET A 1 17.20 2.59 49.74
C MET A 1 16.37 1.82 48.70
N MET A 2 15.59 0.81 49.06
CA MET A 2 14.79 0.00 48.08
C MET A 2 13.74 0.83 47.32
N PHE A 3 13.04 1.74 47.97
CA PHE A 3 12.00 2.59 47.30
C PHE A 3 12.54 3.51 46.19
N ALA A 4 13.81 3.93 46.26
CA ALA A 4 14.38 4.81 45.26
C ALA A 4 14.59 4.10 43.89
N TYR A 5 14.96 2.82 43.87
CA TYR A 5 15.13 2.07 42.62
C TYR A 5 13.81 1.75 41.93
N GLU A 6 12.74 1.52 42.69
CA GLU A 6 11.39 1.26 42.16
C GLU A 6 10.84 2.52 41.42
N THR A 7 11.04 3.70 42.04
CA THR A 7 10.60 4.94 41.39
C THR A 7 11.37 5.27 40.13
N TRP A 8 12.69 5.09 40.10
CA TRP A 8 13.50 5.25 38.89
C TRP A 8 13.12 4.28 37.77
N PHE A 9 12.84 3.02 38.10
CA PHE A 9 12.38 2.02 37.15
C PHE A 9 11.03 2.42 36.52
N LEU A 10 10.09 2.91 37.34
CA LEU A 10 8.79 3.39 36.84
C LEU A 10 8.93 4.60 35.89
N PHE A 11 9.78 5.55 36.25
CA PHE A 11 10.06 6.71 35.37
C PHE A 11 10.70 6.26 34.05
N PHE A 12 11.65 5.34 34.10
CA PHE A 12 12.28 4.81 32.89
C PHE A 12 11.27 4.07 32.02
N ALA A 13 10.45 3.21 32.61
CA ALA A 13 9.40 2.48 31.90
C ALA A 13 8.38 3.43 31.25
N ALA A 14 7.95 4.46 31.99
CA ALA A 14 7.05 5.49 31.47
C ALA A 14 7.68 6.28 30.31
N ALA A 15 8.96 6.63 30.40
CA ALA A 15 9.69 7.31 29.33
C ALA A 15 9.77 6.43 28.07
N VAL A 16 10.06 5.13 28.19
CA VAL A 16 10.10 4.19 27.08
C VAL A 16 8.72 4.08 26.41
N VAL A 17 7.65 3.94 27.19
CA VAL A 17 6.29 3.91 26.66
C VAL A 17 5.95 5.20 25.92
N LEU A 18 6.30 6.35 26.48
CA LEU A 18 6.07 7.65 25.84
C LEU A 18 6.79 7.74 24.49
N VAL A 19 8.06 7.32 24.42
CA VAL A 19 8.83 7.31 23.17
C VAL A 19 8.17 6.41 22.12
N ILE A 20 7.69 5.22 22.52
CA ILE A 20 6.99 4.29 21.60
C ILE A 20 5.69 4.94 21.09
N LEU A 21 4.92 5.60 21.95
CA LEU A 21 3.68 6.27 21.57
C LEU A 21 3.95 7.42 20.59
N LEU A 22 4.94 8.26 20.85
CA LEU A 22 5.32 9.36 19.97
C LEU A 22 5.84 8.85 18.61
N ALA A 23 6.65 7.80 18.62
CA ALA A 23 7.14 7.14 17.38
C ALA A 23 6.04 6.44 16.59
N SER A 24 4.87 6.23 17.18
CA SER A 24 3.70 5.60 16.55
C SER A 24 2.77 6.59 15.84
N ILE A 25 3.09 7.89 15.87
CA ILE A 25 2.34 8.94 15.20
C ILE A 25 2.96 9.21 13.83
N TYR A 26 2.16 9.04 12.78
CA TYR A 26 2.55 9.27 11.40
C TYR A 26 1.76 10.44 10.82
N SER A 27 2.45 11.48 10.38
CA SER A 27 1.86 12.56 9.59
C SER A 27 2.00 12.24 8.11
N ILE A 28 0.89 12.14 7.39
CA ILE A 28 0.85 11.85 5.95
C ILE A 28 0.46 13.13 5.24
N GLY A 29 1.29 13.54 4.27
CA GLY A 29 1.07 14.76 3.50
C GLY A 29 -0.18 14.72 2.61
N PRO A 30 -0.66 15.87 2.13
CA PRO A 30 -1.93 15.99 1.41
C PRO A 30 -1.95 15.27 0.06
N THR A 31 -0.79 15.01 -0.55
CA THR A 31 -0.64 14.29 -1.82
C THR A 31 0.12 12.97 -1.64
N GLN A 32 0.06 12.39 -0.46
CA GLN A 32 0.72 11.14 -0.13
C GLN A 32 -0.27 10.15 0.45
N VAL A 33 0.08 8.88 0.38
CA VAL A 33 -0.59 7.78 1.08
C VAL A 33 0.40 7.02 1.94
N GLY A 34 -0.05 6.51 3.08
CA GLY A 34 0.74 5.64 3.93
C GLY A 34 0.49 4.18 3.59
N LEU A 35 1.49 3.52 3.02
CA LEU A 35 1.48 2.08 2.82
C LEU A 35 1.85 1.38 4.13
N VAL A 36 0.93 0.61 4.69
CA VAL A 36 1.09 -0.08 5.96
C VAL A 36 1.67 -1.47 5.73
N ARG A 37 2.75 -1.79 6.44
CA ARG A 37 3.33 -3.13 6.49
C ARG A 37 3.32 -3.65 7.92
N LYS A 38 2.66 -4.79 8.16
CA LYS A 38 2.69 -5.46 9.46
C LYS A 38 3.92 -6.35 9.56
N ARG A 39 4.68 -6.22 10.65
CA ARG A 39 5.94 -6.94 10.86
C ARG A 39 5.73 -8.37 11.35
N PHE A 40 4.70 -8.59 12.17
CA PHE A 40 4.41 -9.86 12.84
C PHE A 40 3.00 -10.33 12.53
N GLY A 41 2.80 -11.60 12.29
CA GLY A 41 1.50 -12.22 12.01
C GLY A 41 1.62 -13.54 11.27
N ALA A 42 0.50 -14.13 10.94
CA ALA A 42 0.46 -15.33 10.12
C ALA A 42 1.10 -15.09 8.75
N LYS A 43 1.65 -16.12 8.14
CA LYS A 43 2.17 -16.05 6.77
C LYS A 43 1.02 -15.81 5.79
N LEU A 44 1.28 -15.06 4.73
CA LEU A 44 0.32 -14.87 3.64
C LEU A 44 -0.04 -16.22 3.01
N PRO A 45 -1.33 -16.52 2.84
CA PRO A 45 -1.76 -17.73 2.16
C PRO A 45 -1.56 -17.60 0.65
N GLY A 46 -0.81 -18.53 0.04
CA GLY A 46 -0.67 -18.66 -1.42
C GLY A 46 0.09 -17.51 -2.11
N ASP A 47 -0.23 -17.29 -3.37
CA ASP A 47 0.41 -16.30 -4.26
C ASP A 47 -0.09 -14.86 -4.08
N ASN A 48 -0.89 -14.58 -3.07
CA ASN A 48 -1.38 -13.23 -2.83
C ASN A 48 -0.32 -12.41 -2.09
N PRO A 49 0.24 -11.34 -2.69
CA PRO A 49 1.30 -10.55 -2.09
C PRO A 49 0.82 -9.59 -1.00
N LEU A 50 -0.49 -9.53 -0.72
CA LEU A 50 -1.12 -8.58 0.19
C LEU A 50 -1.96 -9.26 1.25
N ALA A 51 -1.87 -8.75 2.47
CA ALA A 51 -2.61 -9.19 3.63
C ALA A 51 -4.02 -8.56 3.63
N LEU A 52 -5.03 -9.40 3.49
CA LEU A 52 -6.44 -8.99 3.47
C LEU A 52 -7.11 -9.17 4.83
N ARG A 53 -6.61 -10.10 5.65
CA ARG A 53 -7.20 -10.49 6.93
C ARG A 53 -6.26 -10.25 8.11
N GLY A 54 -5.29 -9.33 7.97
CA GLY A 54 -4.36 -8.97 9.03
C GLY A 54 -3.14 -9.90 9.17
N GLU A 55 -2.79 -10.65 8.13
CA GLU A 55 -1.54 -11.41 8.05
C GLU A 55 -0.32 -10.47 8.09
N ALA A 56 0.89 -11.02 8.21
CA ALA A 56 2.12 -10.26 8.10
C ALA A 56 2.36 -9.83 6.64
N GLY A 57 2.91 -8.64 6.43
CA GLY A 57 3.19 -8.11 5.10
C GLY A 57 2.46 -6.81 4.83
N TYR A 58 2.39 -6.42 3.57
CA TYR A 58 1.66 -5.23 3.14
C TYR A 58 0.17 -5.42 3.36
N GLN A 59 -0.46 -4.47 4.06
CA GLN A 59 -1.89 -4.53 4.38
C GLN A 59 -2.72 -3.98 3.23
N ALA A 60 -3.95 -4.47 3.10
CA ALA A 60 -4.94 -3.93 2.17
C ALA A 60 -5.39 -2.52 2.55
N GLU A 61 -5.29 -2.17 3.84
CA GLU A 61 -5.58 -0.83 4.34
C GLU A 61 -4.48 0.16 3.94
N MET A 62 -4.89 1.30 3.43
CA MET A 62 -4.03 2.43 3.08
C MET A 62 -4.37 3.62 3.96
N LEU A 63 -3.37 4.30 4.49
CA LEU A 63 -3.58 5.51 5.29
C LEU A 63 -3.69 6.73 4.37
N MET A 64 -4.84 7.39 4.42
CA MET A 64 -5.07 8.65 3.74
C MET A 64 -4.36 9.81 4.46
N PRO A 65 -4.16 10.96 3.77
CA PRO A 65 -3.60 12.15 4.36
C PRO A 65 -4.26 12.48 5.68
N ASP A 66 -3.49 12.69 6.70
CA ASP A 66 -3.83 13.21 8.03
C ASP A 66 -2.79 12.73 9.06
N LEU A 67 -3.03 13.05 10.33
CA LEU A 67 -2.29 12.49 11.46
C LEU A 67 -2.89 11.12 11.81
N ARG A 68 -2.08 10.07 11.67
CA ARG A 68 -2.50 8.68 11.89
C ARG A 68 -1.67 8.03 12.98
N PHE A 69 -2.34 7.21 13.80
CA PHE A 69 -1.68 6.40 14.81
C PHE A 69 -1.60 4.93 14.37
N LYS A 70 -0.39 4.37 14.32
CA LYS A 70 -0.14 2.93 14.12
C LYS A 70 1.08 2.54 14.95
N LEU A 71 0.93 1.57 15.83
CA LEU A 71 2.00 1.15 16.74
C LEU A 71 3.28 0.78 15.98
N CYS A 72 4.36 1.54 16.18
CA CYS A 72 5.61 1.43 15.41
C CYS A 72 6.32 0.08 15.58
N LEU A 73 6.09 -0.63 16.69
CA LEU A 73 6.64 -1.96 16.94
C LEU A 73 6.02 -3.02 16.02
N VAL A 74 4.72 -2.89 15.73
CA VAL A 74 3.94 -3.87 14.95
C VAL A 74 3.87 -3.46 13.47
N PHE A 75 3.74 -2.17 13.20
CA PHE A 75 3.53 -1.64 11.86
C PHE A 75 4.68 -0.75 11.41
N ALA A 76 5.06 -0.88 10.16
CA ALA A 76 5.90 0.07 9.46
C ALA A 76 5.03 0.80 8.42
N VAL A 77 5.10 2.12 8.39
CA VAL A 77 4.36 2.94 7.43
C VAL A 77 5.36 3.58 6.47
N THR A 78 5.19 3.33 5.18
CA THR A 78 5.99 3.95 4.13
C THR A 78 5.13 4.95 3.37
N LYS A 79 5.57 6.20 3.28
CA LYS A 79 4.86 7.23 2.53
C LYS A 79 5.13 7.07 1.04
N GLN A 80 4.07 7.08 0.24
CA GLN A 80 4.12 7.02 -1.21
C GLN A 80 3.37 8.22 -1.81
N PRO A 81 3.87 8.85 -2.87
CA PRO A 81 3.14 9.93 -3.54
C PRO A 81 1.87 9.39 -4.20
N TRP A 82 0.87 10.24 -4.34
CA TRP A 82 -0.27 9.96 -5.20
C TRP A 82 0.18 9.77 -6.65
N VAL A 83 -0.56 8.94 -7.36
CA VAL A 83 -0.35 8.80 -8.80
C VAL A 83 -0.71 10.09 -9.50
N GLN A 84 0.24 10.67 -10.21
CA GLN A 84 0.05 11.85 -11.03
C GLN A 84 0.31 11.50 -12.49
N VAL A 85 -0.71 11.61 -13.32
CA VAL A 85 -0.58 11.44 -14.77
C VAL A 85 -0.33 12.79 -15.41
N PRO A 86 0.86 13.04 -16.02
CA PRO A 86 1.17 14.33 -16.65
C PRO A 86 0.20 14.67 -17.79
N ALA A 87 0.08 15.96 -18.10
CA ALA A 87 -0.70 16.42 -19.24
C ALA A 87 -0.15 15.81 -20.56
N GLY A 88 -1.06 15.36 -21.41
CA GLY A 88 -0.71 14.74 -22.69
C GLY A 88 -0.24 13.27 -22.59
N GLN A 89 -0.30 12.66 -21.41
CA GLN A 89 0.06 11.27 -21.20
C GLN A 89 -1.11 10.47 -20.62
N ILE A 90 -1.02 9.16 -20.72
CA ILE A 90 -1.97 8.22 -20.12
C ILE A 90 -1.26 7.39 -19.04
N GLY A 91 -2.01 7.03 -18.00
CA GLY A 91 -1.55 6.10 -16.97
C GLY A 91 -2.14 4.71 -17.17
N VAL A 92 -1.29 3.70 -17.35
CA VAL A 92 -1.71 2.30 -17.45
C VAL A 92 -1.66 1.68 -16.06
N VAL A 93 -2.81 1.22 -15.58
CA VAL A 93 -2.94 0.56 -14.27
C VAL A 93 -2.76 -0.94 -14.44
N ILE A 94 -1.86 -1.52 -13.64
CA ILE A 94 -1.63 -2.97 -13.57
C ILE A 94 -1.97 -3.44 -12.16
N ALA A 95 -3.03 -4.24 -12.02
CA ALA A 95 -3.34 -4.88 -10.75
C ALA A 95 -2.41 -6.06 -10.49
N GLN A 96 -1.73 -6.05 -9.35
CA GLN A 96 -0.86 -7.14 -8.88
C GLN A 96 -1.64 -8.21 -8.11
N VAL A 97 -2.88 -7.91 -7.78
CA VAL A 97 -3.81 -8.74 -6.98
C VAL A 97 -5.14 -8.90 -7.69
N GLY A 98 -5.92 -9.87 -7.24
CA GLY A 98 -7.22 -10.18 -7.81
C GLY A 98 -7.28 -11.56 -8.46
N ARG A 99 -8.38 -11.86 -9.13
CA ARG A 99 -8.57 -13.13 -9.83
C ARG A 99 -7.66 -13.22 -11.06
N PRO A 100 -7.16 -14.41 -11.41
CA PRO A 100 -6.40 -14.56 -12.65
C PRO A 100 -7.29 -14.22 -13.86
N LEU A 101 -6.66 -13.70 -14.91
CA LEU A 101 -7.34 -13.44 -16.16
C LEU A 101 -7.79 -14.77 -16.80
N PRO A 102 -8.96 -14.81 -17.44
CA PRO A 102 -9.37 -15.93 -18.28
C PRO A 102 -8.33 -16.19 -19.41
N ILE A 103 -8.19 -17.45 -19.81
CA ILE A 103 -7.30 -17.83 -20.89
C ILE A 103 -7.71 -17.09 -22.18
N GLY A 104 -6.76 -16.42 -22.83
CA GLY A 104 -6.98 -15.62 -24.02
C GLY A 104 -7.37 -14.15 -23.78
N ALA A 105 -7.68 -13.75 -22.55
CA ALA A 105 -7.94 -12.35 -22.25
C ALA A 105 -6.63 -11.54 -22.25
N LYS A 106 -6.60 -10.44 -23.01
CA LYS A 106 -5.43 -9.56 -23.13
C LYS A 106 -5.37 -8.50 -22.00
N SER A 107 -6.47 -8.24 -21.31
CA SER A 107 -6.58 -7.22 -20.26
C SER A 107 -7.79 -7.48 -19.37
N ALA A 108 -7.72 -7.01 -18.15
CA ALA A 108 -8.82 -7.02 -17.20
C ALA A 108 -9.84 -5.93 -17.53
N VAL A 109 -11.12 -6.21 -17.23
CA VAL A 109 -12.19 -5.23 -17.38
C VAL A 109 -12.36 -4.51 -16.07
N TYR A 110 -12.23 -3.19 -16.08
CA TYR A 110 -12.54 -2.34 -14.96
C TYR A 110 -14.05 -2.07 -14.89
N LYS A 111 -14.58 -2.07 -13.67
CA LYS A 111 -15.95 -1.66 -13.37
C LYS A 111 -15.93 -0.50 -12.37
N PRO A 112 -16.86 0.47 -12.48
CA PRO A 112 -16.95 1.58 -11.51
C PRO A 112 -17.08 1.12 -10.05
N GLU A 113 -17.66 -0.07 -9.84
CA GLU A 113 -17.82 -0.70 -8.53
C GLU A 113 -16.49 -1.06 -7.83
N PHE A 114 -15.36 -0.99 -8.53
CA PHE A 114 -14.04 -1.31 -7.97
C PHE A 114 -13.39 -0.18 -7.17
N GLY A 115 -14.10 0.95 -6.95
CA GLY A 115 -13.64 2.01 -6.05
C GLY A 115 -12.40 2.76 -6.52
N ASN A 116 -12.24 2.97 -7.82
CA ASN A 116 -11.14 3.75 -8.44
C ASN A 116 -9.72 3.33 -7.98
N PHE A 117 -9.51 2.04 -7.71
CA PHE A 117 -8.24 1.46 -7.27
C PHE A 117 -7.73 1.97 -5.90
N THR A 118 -8.55 2.69 -5.16
CA THR A 118 -8.22 3.20 -3.83
C THR A 118 -8.49 2.16 -2.74
N ASP A 119 -9.65 1.48 -2.84
CA ASP A 119 -10.07 0.44 -1.90
C ASP A 119 -9.80 -0.96 -2.47
N LEU A 120 -8.79 -1.62 -1.91
CA LEU A 120 -8.41 -2.97 -2.33
C LEU A 120 -9.45 -4.03 -1.96
N ASN A 121 -10.08 -3.90 -0.79
CA ASN A 121 -11.08 -4.89 -0.36
C ASN A 121 -12.26 -4.88 -1.31
N LEU A 122 -12.76 -3.70 -1.65
CA LEU A 122 -13.85 -3.52 -2.60
C LEU A 122 -13.49 -4.08 -3.99
N PHE A 123 -12.25 -3.83 -4.46
CA PHE A 123 -11.77 -4.37 -5.72
C PHE A 123 -11.82 -5.90 -5.74
N ILE A 124 -11.36 -6.56 -4.67
CA ILE A 124 -11.33 -8.02 -4.58
C ILE A 124 -12.73 -8.61 -4.42
N GLU A 125 -13.57 -8.03 -3.55
CA GLU A 125 -14.95 -8.48 -3.33
C GLU A 125 -15.78 -8.45 -4.62
N LYS A 126 -15.65 -7.39 -5.40
CA LYS A 126 -16.37 -7.20 -6.67
C LYS A 126 -15.77 -8.00 -7.83
N GLY A 127 -14.74 -8.81 -7.57
CA GLY A 127 -14.15 -9.72 -8.54
C GLY A 127 -13.15 -9.09 -9.46
N GLY A 128 -12.42 -8.08 -8.99
CA GLY A 128 -11.30 -7.47 -9.70
C GLY A 128 -10.29 -8.50 -10.17
N GLN A 129 -9.73 -8.29 -11.36
CA GLN A 129 -8.84 -9.22 -12.04
C GLN A 129 -7.40 -8.69 -12.02
N LYS A 130 -6.44 -9.59 -11.84
CA LYS A 130 -5.01 -9.33 -11.93
C LYS A 130 -4.63 -8.99 -13.37
N GLY A 131 -3.68 -8.06 -13.56
CA GLY A 131 -3.16 -7.69 -14.88
C GLY A 131 -3.52 -6.25 -15.28
N VAL A 132 -3.31 -5.96 -16.56
CA VAL A 132 -3.55 -4.62 -17.12
C VAL A 132 -5.04 -4.29 -17.10
N GLN A 133 -5.39 -3.17 -16.50
CA GLN A 133 -6.78 -2.71 -16.35
C GLN A 133 -7.21 -1.87 -17.55
N ARG A 134 -8.49 -1.92 -17.89
CA ARG A 134 -9.16 -1.00 -18.84
C ARG A 134 -10.36 -0.33 -18.14
N PRO A 135 -10.56 0.99 -18.33
CA PRO A 135 -9.79 1.96 -19.12
C PRO A 135 -8.48 2.40 -18.44
N VAL A 136 -7.67 3.16 -19.16
CA VAL A 136 -6.46 3.82 -18.66
C VAL A 136 -6.83 5.10 -17.91
N LEU A 137 -5.92 5.60 -17.06
CA LEU A 137 -6.06 6.90 -16.40
C LEU A 137 -5.85 8.03 -17.40
N SER A 138 -6.75 9.01 -17.35
CA SER A 138 -6.70 10.17 -18.21
C SER A 138 -5.54 11.12 -17.88
N PRO A 139 -5.07 11.93 -18.86
CA PRO A 139 -4.14 13.02 -18.59
C PRO A 139 -4.62 13.94 -17.48
N GLY A 140 -3.71 14.41 -16.63
CA GLY A 140 -4.02 15.29 -15.51
C GLY A 140 -4.65 14.60 -14.30
N THR A 141 -4.85 13.27 -14.32
CA THR A 141 -5.37 12.55 -13.16
C THR A 141 -4.39 12.61 -11.99
N LEU A 142 -4.91 12.99 -10.81
CA LEU A 142 -4.23 12.90 -9.53
C LEU A 142 -5.10 12.02 -8.61
N ALA A 143 -4.63 10.86 -8.23
CA ALA A 143 -5.43 9.89 -7.48
C ALA A 143 -4.64 9.11 -6.44
N PRO A 144 -5.24 8.85 -5.25
CA PRO A 144 -4.64 8.03 -4.21
C PRO A 144 -4.83 6.54 -4.52
N ILE A 145 -4.10 6.01 -5.48
CA ILE A 145 -4.14 4.60 -5.87
C ILE A 145 -3.32 3.78 -4.90
N HIS A 146 -3.80 2.60 -4.52
CA HIS A 146 -3.12 1.71 -3.56
C HIS A 146 -1.78 1.21 -4.12
N PRO A 147 -0.61 1.66 -3.56
CA PRO A 147 0.68 1.51 -4.22
C PRO A 147 1.21 0.08 -4.24
N ALA A 148 0.73 -0.80 -3.35
CA ALA A 148 1.14 -2.20 -3.32
C ALA A 148 0.20 -3.11 -4.13
N ALA A 149 -1.07 -2.72 -4.29
CA ALA A 149 -2.04 -3.49 -5.06
C ALA A 149 -1.96 -3.20 -6.56
N PHE A 150 -1.67 -1.95 -6.89
CA PHE A 150 -1.67 -1.46 -8.27
C PHE A 150 -0.34 -0.78 -8.61
N LEU A 151 0.17 -1.10 -9.76
CA LEU A 151 1.29 -0.42 -10.39
C LEU A 151 0.74 0.48 -11.48
N VAL A 152 1.13 1.75 -11.49
CA VAL A 152 0.72 2.67 -12.55
C VAL A 152 1.95 3.08 -13.34
N ILE A 153 1.89 2.84 -14.65
CA ILE A 153 2.96 3.15 -15.59
C ILE A 153 2.54 4.34 -16.43
N THR A 154 3.32 5.41 -16.36
CA THR A 154 3.28 6.54 -17.29
C THR A 154 4.51 6.49 -18.19
N LYS A 155 4.62 7.35 -19.18
CA LYS A 155 5.79 7.38 -20.08
C LYS A 155 7.11 7.65 -19.33
N PRO A 156 7.20 8.65 -18.39
CA PRO A 156 8.45 8.92 -17.66
C PRO A 156 8.61 8.10 -16.39
N GLU A 157 7.51 7.68 -15.72
CA GLU A 157 7.58 7.19 -14.34
C GLU A 157 6.72 5.96 -14.10
N VAL A 158 7.12 5.20 -13.08
CA VAL A 158 6.39 4.05 -12.56
C VAL A 158 6.01 4.33 -11.10
N PHE A 159 4.73 4.40 -10.83
CA PHE A 159 4.19 4.58 -9.48
C PHE A 159 3.79 3.24 -8.90
N GLY A 160 4.15 3.02 -7.64
CA GLY A 160 3.83 1.80 -6.90
C GLY A 160 5.04 0.92 -6.63
N VAL A 161 4.80 -0.15 -5.87
CA VAL A 161 5.84 -1.09 -5.45
C VAL A 161 5.64 -2.41 -6.21
N PRO A 162 6.58 -2.83 -7.09
CA PRO A 162 6.48 -4.08 -7.80
C PRO A 162 6.69 -5.25 -6.84
N ILE A 163 5.64 -5.98 -6.51
CA ILE A 163 5.66 -7.10 -5.57
C ILE A 163 5.80 -8.44 -6.28
N SER A 164 5.16 -8.60 -7.46
CA SER A 164 5.26 -9.84 -8.23
C SER A 164 6.65 -9.99 -8.86
N SER A 165 7.16 -11.24 -8.92
CA SER A 165 8.47 -11.57 -9.49
C SER A 165 8.63 -11.08 -10.92
N ASP A 166 7.58 -11.23 -11.72
CA ASP A 166 7.58 -10.88 -13.15
C ASP A 166 7.71 -9.37 -13.39
N LEU A 167 7.06 -8.56 -12.53
CA LEU A 167 7.12 -7.11 -12.61
C LEU A 167 8.42 -6.54 -12.04
N ARG A 168 9.05 -7.22 -11.08
CA ARG A 168 10.38 -6.84 -10.57
C ARG A 168 11.46 -6.93 -11.65
N SER A 169 11.45 -7.99 -12.44
CA SER A 169 12.40 -8.18 -13.52
C SER A 169 12.25 -7.13 -14.63
N SER A 170 11.02 -6.70 -14.90
CA SER A 170 10.71 -5.67 -15.89
C SER A 170 11.07 -4.26 -15.41
N ALA A 171 10.94 -3.97 -14.14
CA ALA A 171 11.31 -2.68 -13.54
C ALA A 171 12.84 -2.51 -13.47
N SER A 172 13.59 -3.59 -13.21
CA SER A 172 15.07 -3.58 -13.16
C SER A 172 15.74 -3.36 -14.53
N LYS A 173 15.06 -3.64 -15.64
CA LYS A 173 15.59 -3.43 -17.01
C LYS A 173 15.50 -1.97 -17.50
N LYS A 174 14.82 -1.09 -16.78
CA LYS A 174 14.57 0.32 -17.17
C LYS A 174 15.33 1.34 -16.33
N GLY A 175 16.15 0.90 -15.34
CA GLY A 175 17.00 1.75 -14.50
C GLY A 175 18.43 1.88 -15.00
#